data_94436c7e50f31906df3da93ee7be984f
#
_entry.id   94436c7e50f31906df3da93ee7be984f
#
_cell.length_a   1.000
_cell.length_b   1.000
_cell.length_c   1.000
_cell.angle_alpha   90.00
_cell.angle_beta   90.00
_cell.angle_gamma   90.00
#
_symmetry.space_group_name_H-M   'P 1'
#
loop_
_entity.id
_entity.type
_entity.pdbx_description
1 polymer ?
#
loop_
_entity_poly.entity_id
_entity_poly.type
_entity_poly.pdbx_seq_one_letter_code
_entity_poly.pdbx_strand_id
1 'polypeptide(L)'
;FVLYAVTKTLQNPTMSISELVPKIEVRAFGARRRESDGFAVDRPNGFHETIWVRLHDHMQLRIGTTAFTVQPGTVILIPPGTPHWYTSVSGSWCNDWLHIVGSDIEDVCRIMGHPIGEPFLPIETSYVSPHFETIARDLARKDDMGKSLASIAVLSLLVRTVAACNMPDTPWSAAEAVHRPAFDRLRQRMLANLDHPWDIANLAREVHLGVSRFSELYLRFYGVSAIEDLLQARIRAAESLLTNASLTVSEVALRTGFASHAYFSRTFRARVGISPMEYRRRGLLS
;
A
#
# COMPACT_ATOMS: atom_id res chain seq x y z
N PHE A 1 7.48 -16.89 -7.00
CA PHE A 1 7.49 -16.43 -8.40
C PHE A 1 8.77 -15.65 -8.73
N VAL A 2 9.11 -14.60 -7.97
CA VAL A 2 10.33 -13.80 -8.20
C VAL A 2 11.61 -14.65 -8.13
N LEU A 3 11.75 -15.52 -7.12
CA LEU A 3 12.90 -16.44 -7.02
C LEU A 3 12.95 -17.42 -8.21
N TYR A 4 11.81 -17.96 -8.63
CA TYR A 4 11.71 -18.86 -9.78
C TYR A 4 12.07 -18.16 -11.09
N ALA A 5 11.62 -16.92 -11.28
CA ALA A 5 11.97 -16.11 -12.44
C ALA A 5 13.47 -15.79 -12.48
N VAL A 6 14.08 -15.38 -11.36
CA VAL A 6 15.52 -15.10 -11.24
C VAL A 6 16.35 -16.37 -11.52
N THR A 7 15.94 -17.52 -10.99
CA THR A 7 16.66 -18.80 -11.21
C THR A 7 16.58 -19.22 -12.68
N LYS A 8 15.44 -19.05 -13.35
CA LYS A 8 15.27 -19.33 -14.78
C LYS A 8 16.09 -18.40 -15.67
N THR A 9 16.18 -17.11 -15.32
CA THR A 9 16.97 -16.12 -16.07
C THR A 9 18.46 -16.45 -16.02
N LEU A 10 18.97 -16.93 -14.89
CA LEU A 10 20.37 -17.35 -14.75
C LEU A 10 20.70 -18.63 -15.57
N GLN A 11 19.67 -19.41 -15.89
CA GLN A 11 19.84 -20.67 -16.67
C GLN A 11 19.61 -20.49 -18.18
N ASN A 12 18.92 -19.38 -18.59
CA ASN A 12 18.63 -19.13 -20.00
C ASN A 12 18.78 -17.65 -20.36
N PRO A 13 19.94 -17.19 -20.82
CA PRO A 13 20.23 -15.79 -21.13
C PRO A 13 19.44 -15.22 -22.31
N THR A 14 18.66 -16.02 -23.02
CA THR A 14 17.80 -15.58 -24.15
C THR A 14 16.34 -15.35 -23.75
N MET A 15 16.01 -15.44 -22.46
CA MET A 15 14.64 -15.24 -21.99
C MET A 15 14.15 -13.80 -22.20
N SER A 16 12.99 -13.64 -22.80
CA SER A 16 12.41 -12.32 -23.02
C SER A 16 11.77 -11.76 -21.72
N ILE A 17 11.66 -10.44 -21.61
CA ILE A 17 10.99 -9.79 -20.46
C ILE A 17 9.54 -10.30 -20.32
N SER A 18 8.85 -10.59 -21.41
CA SER A 18 7.48 -11.11 -21.41
C SER A 18 7.34 -12.50 -20.76
N GLU A 19 8.42 -13.28 -20.68
CA GLU A 19 8.44 -14.58 -19.98
C GLU A 19 8.67 -14.45 -18.46
N LEU A 20 9.15 -13.28 -18.02
CA LEU A 20 9.40 -12.95 -16.62
C LEU A 20 8.19 -12.28 -15.94
N VAL A 21 7.26 -11.75 -16.73
CA VAL A 21 6.13 -10.95 -16.25
C VAL A 21 4.90 -11.84 -16.11
N PRO A 22 4.07 -11.65 -15.07
CA PRO A 22 2.80 -12.35 -14.95
C PRO A 22 1.92 -12.15 -16.18
N LYS A 23 1.26 -13.20 -16.63
CA LYS A 23 0.31 -13.13 -17.74
C LYS A 23 -1.02 -12.53 -17.25
N ILE A 24 -0.98 -11.25 -16.94
CA ILE A 24 -2.14 -10.46 -16.51
C ILE A 24 -2.26 -9.27 -17.46
N GLU A 25 -3.39 -9.13 -18.12
CA GLU A 25 -3.69 -8.01 -19.01
C GLU A 25 -4.83 -7.17 -18.46
N VAL A 26 -4.63 -5.85 -18.44
CA VAL A 26 -5.67 -4.88 -18.07
C VAL A 26 -6.53 -4.60 -19.30
N ARG A 27 -7.84 -4.86 -19.21
CA ARG A 27 -8.82 -4.59 -20.26
C ARG A 27 -9.44 -3.21 -20.13
N ALA A 28 -9.78 -2.85 -18.88
CA ALA A 28 -10.38 -1.56 -18.58
C ALA A 28 -10.16 -1.23 -17.09
N PHE A 29 -10.22 0.03 -16.74
CA PHE A 29 -10.16 0.48 -15.35
C PHE A 29 -10.82 1.84 -15.18
N GLY A 30 -11.25 2.13 -13.96
CA GLY A 30 -11.71 3.44 -13.53
C GLY A 30 -11.31 3.72 -12.10
N ALA A 31 -10.71 4.88 -11.87
CA ALA A 31 -10.34 5.34 -10.55
C ALA A 31 -11.32 6.41 -10.07
N ARG A 32 -11.85 6.26 -8.85
CA ARG A 32 -12.80 7.17 -8.22
C ARG A 32 -13.98 7.53 -9.16
N ARG A 33 -14.46 6.53 -9.90
CA ARG A 33 -15.59 6.70 -10.79
C ARG A 33 -16.84 6.99 -9.98
N ARG A 34 -17.44 8.15 -10.23
CA ARG A 34 -18.70 8.54 -9.58
C ARG A 34 -19.87 8.10 -10.43
N GLU A 35 -20.83 7.47 -9.79
CA GLU A 35 -22.08 7.04 -10.37
C GLU A 35 -23.24 7.87 -9.81
N SER A 36 -24.27 8.09 -10.63
CA SER A 36 -25.45 8.86 -10.24
C SER A 36 -26.31 8.12 -9.23
N ASP A 37 -27.16 8.88 -8.54
CA ASP A 37 -28.19 8.30 -7.67
C ASP A 37 -29.07 7.33 -8.44
N GLY A 38 -29.39 6.18 -7.82
CA GLY A 38 -30.19 5.11 -8.41
C GLY A 38 -29.45 4.25 -9.43
N PHE A 39 -28.19 4.56 -9.79
CA PHE A 39 -27.40 3.69 -10.66
C PHE A 39 -27.01 2.40 -9.94
N ALA A 40 -27.21 1.27 -10.64
CA ALA A 40 -26.76 -0.03 -10.18
C ALA A 40 -25.92 -0.71 -11.27
N VAL A 41 -24.85 -1.36 -10.85
CA VAL A 41 -24.21 -2.36 -11.70
C VAL A 41 -25.02 -3.64 -11.60
N ASP A 42 -25.52 -4.14 -12.74
CA ASP A 42 -26.27 -5.39 -12.83
C ASP A 42 -25.70 -6.27 -13.94
N ARG A 43 -25.18 -7.42 -13.57
CA ARG A 43 -24.57 -8.39 -14.47
C ARG A 43 -25.12 -9.80 -14.17
N PRO A 44 -26.36 -10.11 -14.60
CA PRO A 44 -27.02 -11.36 -14.25
C PRO A 44 -26.31 -12.60 -14.81
N ASN A 45 -25.52 -12.46 -15.87
CA ASN A 45 -24.73 -13.54 -16.46
C ASN A 45 -23.23 -13.44 -16.13
N GLY A 46 -22.87 -12.54 -15.19
CA GLY A 46 -21.48 -12.24 -14.91
C GLY A 46 -20.80 -11.47 -16.04
N PHE A 47 -19.48 -11.42 -15.98
CA PHE A 47 -18.63 -10.86 -17.02
C PHE A 47 -17.53 -11.88 -17.37
N HIS A 48 -16.93 -11.79 -18.55
CA HIS A 48 -15.91 -12.77 -18.99
C HIS A 48 -14.51 -12.47 -18.47
N GLU A 49 -14.36 -11.40 -17.70
CA GLU A 49 -13.12 -10.94 -17.08
C GLU A 49 -13.20 -11.05 -15.55
N THR A 50 -12.05 -11.13 -14.90
CA THR A 50 -11.97 -10.94 -13.46
C THR A 50 -12.10 -9.46 -13.16
N ILE A 51 -12.95 -9.09 -12.20
CA ILE A 51 -13.16 -7.70 -11.79
C ILE A 51 -12.66 -7.51 -10.38
N TRP A 52 -11.71 -6.60 -10.20
CA TRP A 52 -11.33 -6.08 -8.89
C TRP A 52 -12.08 -4.76 -8.66
N VAL A 53 -12.77 -4.62 -7.53
CA VAL A 53 -13.56 -3.42 -7.20
C VAL A 53 -13.25 -2.98 -5.78
N ARG A 54 -13.05 -1.67 -5.58
CA ARG A 54 -13.10 -1.02 -4.26
C ARG A 54 -14.28 -0.07 -4.21
N LEU A 55 -15.11 -0.22 -3.18
CA LEU A 55 -16.31 0.59 -2.94
C LEU A 55 -16.00 1.71 -1.94
N HIS A 56 -16.38 2.94 -2.26
CA HIS A 56 -16.11 4.10 -1.41
C HIS A 56 -17.29 4.51 -0.53
N ASP A 57 -18.43 3.85 -0.68
CA ASP A 57 -19.69 4.17 0.01
C ASP A 57 -20.28 2.93 0.67
N HIS A 58 -21.34 3.12 1.48
CA HIS A 58 -22.15 2.01 1.99
C HIS A 58 -22.96 1.41 0.85
N MET A 59 -22.74 0.14 0.57
CA MET A 59 -23.31 -0.53 -0.59
C MET A 59 -24.09 -1.79 -0.22
N GLN A 60 -25.13 -2.05 -1.00
CA GLN A 60 -25.75 -3.38 -1.09
C GLN A 60 -25.19 -4.07 -2.31
N LEU A 61 -24.87 -5.34 -2.18
CA LEU A 61 -24.34 -6.13 -3.30
C LEU A 61 -24.80 -7.58 -3.20
N ARG A 62 -24.84 -8.23 -4.37
CA ARG A 62 -25.09 -9.66 -4.52
C ARG A 62 -24.01 -10.24 -5.42
N ILE A 63 -23.33 -11.26 -4.95
CA ILE A 63 -22.32 -12.01 -5.69
C ILE A 63 -22.79 -13.47 -5.76
N GLY A 64 -23.04 -13.98 -6.96
CA GLY A 64 -23.74 -15.24 -7.14
C GLY A 64 -25.12 -15.19 -6.48
N THR A 65 -25.32 -16.06 -5.52
CA THR A 65 -26.59 -16.15 -4.74
C THR A 65 -26.51 -15.43 -3.38
N THR A 66 -25.34 -14.94 -2.97
CA THR A 66 -25.12 -14.38 -1.62
C THR A 66 -25.26 -12.85 -1.66
N ALA A 67 -26.05 -12.31 -0.74
CA ALA A 67 -26.25 -10.88 -0.55
C ALA A 67 -25.41 -10.35 0.61
N PHE A 68 -24.87 -9.14 0.45
CA PHE A 68 -24.03 -8.46 1.43
C PHE A 68 -24.46 -7.01 1.58
N THR A 69 -24.25 -6.45 2.77
CA THR A 69 -24.21 -5.01 3.00
C THR A 69 -22.81 -4.65 3.48
N VAL A 70 -22.16 -3.74 2.80
CA VAL A 70 -20.74 -3.43 3.02
C VAL A 70 -20.53 -1.95 3.29
N GLN A 71 -19.42 -1.66 3.93
CA GLN A 71 -19.02 -0.32 4.32
C GLN A 71 -17.95 0.26 3.37
N PRO A 72 -17.71 1.58 3.39
CA PRO A 72 -16.68 2.23 2.60
C PRO A 72 -15.30 1.59 2.79
N GLY A 73 -14.57 1.42 1.70
CA GLY A 73 -13.25 0.77 1.69
C GLY A 73 -13.28 -0.72 1.35
N THR A 74 -14.47 -1.34 1.31
CA THR A 74 -14.62 -2.75 0.94
C THR A 74 -14.06 -3.03 -0.45
N VAL A 75 -13.31 -4.10 -0.56
CA VAL A 75 -12.75 -4.63 -1.82
C VAL A 75 -13.41 -5.98 -2.14
N ILE A 76 -13.57 -6.24 -3.44
CA ILE A 76 -14.12 -7.51 -3.94
C ILE A 76 -13.32 -7.90 -5.18
N LEU A 77 -12.96 -9.18 -5.26
CA LEU A 77 -12.46 -9.79 -6.50
C LEU A 77 -13.55 -10.74 -7.03
N ILE A 78 -14.16 -10.37 -8.16
CA ILE A 78 -15.26 -11.12 -8.78
C ILE A 78 -14.69 -11.95 -9.92
N PRO A 79 -14.78 -13.29 -9.87
CA PRO A 79 -14.27 -14.16 -10.93
C PRO A 79 -15.13 -14.10 -12.19
N PRO A 80 -14.58 -14.52 -13.35
CA PRO A 80 -15.31 -14.60 -14.60
C PRO A 80 -16.60 -15.42 -14.46
N GLY A 81 -17.65 -15.00 -15.19
CA GLY A 81 -18.93 -15.70 -15.22
C GLY A 81 -19.78 -15.61 -13.95
N THR A 82 -19.31 -14.91 -12.93
CA THR A 82 -20.04 -14.78 -11.66
C THR A 82 -21.11 -13.69 -11.77
N PRO A 83 -22.41 -14.04 -11.63
CA PRO A 83 -23.48 -13.05 -11.56
C PRO A 83 -23.25 -12.07 -10.41
N HIS A 84 -23.39 -10.77 -10.68
CA HIS A 84 -23.20 -9.78 -9.63
C HIS A 84 -24.07 -8.54 -9.87
N TRP A 85 -24.47 -7.96 -8.74
CA TRP A 85 -25.24 -6.72 -8.71
C TRP A 85 -24.77 -5.91 -7.49
N TYR A 86 -24.63 -4.60 -7.65
CA TYR A 86 -24.37 -3.70 -6.54
C TYR A 86 -24.85 -2.26 -6.81
N THR A 87 -25.28 -1.61 -5.72
CA THR A 87 -25.71 -0.20 -5.71
C THR A 87 -25.46 0.43 -4.35
N SER A 88 -25.55 1.75 -4.28
CA SER A 88 -25.48 2.48 -3.03
C SER A 88 -26.74 2.25 -2.18
N VAL A 89 -26.55 2.29 -0.86
CA VAL A 89 -27.66 2.34 0.11
C VAL A 89 -28.39 3.66 0.02
N SER A 90 -27.68 4.74 -0.34
CA SER A 90 -28.25 6.09 -0.43
C SER A 90 -27.45 7.00 -1.38
N GLY A 91 -28.12 7.58 -2.37
CA GLY A 91 -27.55 8.61 -3.23
C GLY A 91 -26.52 8.16 -4.26
N SER A 92 -25.78 9.12 -4.78
CA SER A 92 -24.66 8.85 -5.69
C SER A 92 -23.50 8.18 -4.95
N TRP A 93 -22.72 7.37 -5.64
CA TRP A 93 -21.65 6.58 -5.06
C TRP A 93 -20.40 6.57 -5.92
N CYS A 94 -19.29 6.07 -5.36
CA CYS A 94 -17.98 6.08 -5.99
C CYS A 94 -17.30 4.73 -5.87
N ASN A 95 -16.58 4.32 -6.92
CA ASN A 95 -15.77 3.11 -6.91
C ASN A 95 -14.45 3.29 -7.66
N ASP A 96 -13.50 2.42 -7.33
CA ASP A 96 -12.40 2.06 -8.22
C ASP A 96 -12.67 0.66 -8.76
N TRP A 97 -12.41 0.45 -10.02
CA TRP A 97 -12.60 -0.85 -10.64
C TRP A 97 -11.53 -1.16 -11.67
N LEU A 98 -11.22 -2.43 -11.81
CA LEU A 98 -10.20 -2.93 -12.72
C LEU A 98 -10.69 -4.24 -13.32
N HIS A 99 -10.76 -4.30 -14.64
CA HIS A 99 -11.04 -5.50 -15.41
C HIS A 99 -9.74 -6.09 -15.89
N ILE A 100 -9.48 -7.34 -15.53
CA ILE A 100 -8.25 -8.06 -15.84
C ILE A 100 -8.54 -9.44 -16.42
N VAL A 101 -7.67 -9.89 -17.31
CA VAL A 101 -7.65 -11.25 -17.86
C VAL A 101 -6.24 -11.81 -17.79
N GLY A 102 -6.13 -13.12 -17.71
CA GLY A 102 -4.83 -13.80 -17.74
C GLY A 102 -4.85 -15.14 -17.01
N SER A 103 -4.00 -16.05 -17.46
CA SER A 103 -3.88 -17.40 -16.88
C SER A 103 -3.36 -17.40 -15.45
N ASP A 104 -2.62 -16.37 -15.06
CA ASP A 104 -1.93 -16.34 -13.76
C ASP A 104 -2.77 -15.73 -12.63
N ILE A 105 -3.96 -15.18 -12.93
CA ILE A 105 -4.80 -14.48 -11.92
C ILE A 105 -5.28 -15.47 -10.85
N GLU A 106 -5.85 -16.62 -11.27
CA GLU A 106 -6.36 -17.61 -10.33
C GLU A 106 -5.25 -18.22 -9.47
N ASP A 107 -4.09 -18.50 -10.08
CA ASP A 107 -2.93 -19.03 -9.38
C ASP A 107 -2.38 -18.02 -8.37
N VAL A 108 -2.26 -16.75 -8.75
CA VAL A 108 -1.85 -15.68 -7.85
C VAL A 108 -2.80 -15.59 -6.67
N CYS A 109 -4.12 -15.53 -6.92
CA CYS A 109 -5.11 -15.44 -5.86
C CYS A 109 -5.09 -16.65 -4.92
N ARG A 110 -5.02 -17.86 -5.48
CA ARG A 110 -4.96 -19.11 -4.72
C ARG A 110 -3.70 -19.22 -3.86
N ILE A 111 -2.52 -18.96 -4.44
CA ILE A 111 -1.23 -19.03 -3.73
C ILE A 111 -1.19 -18.01 -2.60
N MET A 112 -1.80 -16.86 -2.80
CA MET A 112 -1.79 -15.77 -1.82
C MET A 112 -2.94 -15.84 -0.81
N GLY A 113 -3.90 -16.75 -0.99
CA GLY A 113 -5.09 -16.83 -0.15
C GLY A 113 -6.02 -15.62 -0.29
N HIS A 114 -6.07 -15.02 -1.50
CA HIS A 114 -6.95 -13.89 -1.76
C HIS A 114 -8.42 -14.34 -1.73
N PRO A 115 -9.29 -13.67 -0.96
CA PRO A 115 -10.73 -13.95 -1.03
C PRO A 115 -11.27 -13.70 -2.44
N ILE A 116 -11.95 -14.70 -3.01
CA ILE A 116 -12.54 -14.61 -4.35
C ILE A 116 -14.05 -14.76 -4.23
N GLY A 117 -14.79 -13.83 -4.84
CA GLY A 117 -16.26 -13.83 -4.79
C GLY A 117 -16.85 -13.39 -3.46
N GLU A 118 -16.04 -12.98 -2.51
CA GLU A 118 -16.47 -12.50 -1.20
C GLU A 118 -15.95 -11.08 -0.95
N PRO A 119 -16.79 -10.16 -0.44
CA PRO A 119 -16.33 -8.84 -0.05
C PRO A 119 -15.51 -8.91 1.24
N PHE A 120 -14.45 -8.15 1.30
CA PHE A 120 -13.63 -8.00 2.49
C PHE A 120 -13.19 -6.54 2.68
N LEU A 121 -12.89 -6.17 3.91
CA LEU A 121 -12.45 -4.82 4.25
C LEU A 121 -10.95 -4.84 4.56
N PRO A 122 -10.08 -4.37 3.64
CA PRO A 122 -8.66 -4.22 3.95
C PRO A 122 -8.45 -3.22 5.08
N ILE A 123 -7.48 -3.48 5.94
CA ILE A 123 -7.10 -2.60 7.05
C ILE A 123 -6.58 -1.26 6.52
N GLU A 124 -5.96 -1.28 5.36
CA GLU A 124 -5.38 -0.12 4.70
C GLU A 124 -5.65 -0.18 3.19
N THR A 125 -5.95 0.97 2.58
CA THR A 125 -6.21 1.09 1.13
C THR A 125 -5.44 2.24 0.48
N SER A 126 -4.49 2.87 1.17
CA SER A 126 -3.71 4.01 0.63
C SER A 126 -2.87 3.63 -0.59
N TYR A 127 -2.49 2.35 -0.70
CA TYR A 127 -1.75 1.81 -1.84
C TYR A 127 -2.56 1.79 -3.15
N VAL A 128 -3.89 1.82 -3.11
CA VAL A 128 -4.74 1.62 -4.31
C VAL A 128 -4.57 2.76 -5.31
N SER A 129 -4.73 4.02 -4.90
CA SER A 129 -4.63 5.16 -5.83
C SER A 129 -3.28 5.24 -6.54
N PRO A 130 -2.12 5.10 -5.86
CA PRO A 130 -0.82 5.04 -6.52
C PRO A 130 -0.68 3.91 -7.55
N HIS A 131 -1.31 2.73 -7.32
CA HIS A 131 -1.29 1.64 -8.28
C HIS A 131 -2.12 1.95 -9.52
N PHE A 132 -3.30 2.55 -9.36
CA PHE A 132 -4.13 2.97 -10.49
C PHE A 132 -3.44 4.06 -11.34
N GLU A 133 -2.77 5.02 -10.71
CA GLU A 133 -1.96 6.02 -11.40
C GLU A 133 -0.80 5.39 -12.18
N THR A 134 -0.13 4.39 -11.59
CA THR A 134 0.94 3.64 -12.23
C THR A 134 0.41 2.84 -13.42
N ILE A 135 -0.69 2.10 -13.27
CA ILE A 135 -1.33 1.35 -14.34
C ILE A 135 -1.71 2.30 -15.50
N ALA A 136 -2.34 3.44 -15.19
CA ALA A 136 -2.73 4.43 -16.19
C ALA A 136 -1.55 4.97 -16.98
N ARG A 137 -0.48 5.36 -16.27
CA ARG A 137 0.75 5.88 -16.87
C ARG A 137 1.43 4.85 -17.76
N ASP A 138 1.52 3.60 -17.30
CA ASP A 138 2.23 2.56 -18.02
C ASP A 138 1.45 2.12 -19.28
N LEU A 139 0.12 2.00 -19.21
CA LEU A 139 -0.73 1.73 -20.37
C LEU A 139 -0.73 2.88 -21.39
N ALA A 140 -0.51 4.13 -20.97
CA ALA A 140 -0.39 5.26 -21.88
C ALA A 140 0.81 5.17 -22.84
N ARG A 141 1.81 4.32 -22.54
CA ARG A 141 2.94 4.03 -23.44
C ARG A 141 2.52 3.31 -24.72
N LYS A 142 1.42 2.56 -24.71
CA LYS A 142 0.88 1.79 -25.85
C LYS A 142 1.86 0.80 -26.49
N ASP A 143 2.91 0.42 -25.77
CA ASP A 143 3.93 -0.56 -26.19
C ASP A 143 3.90 -1.79 -25.29
N ASP A 144 4.62 -2.86 -25.65
CA ASP A 144 4.64 -4.10 -24.88
C ASP A 144 5.34 -3.93 -23.52
N MET A 145 6.26 -2.98 -23.43
CA MET A 145 6.87 -2.62 -22.14
C MET A 145 5.83 -2.01 -21.20
N GLY A 146 4.98 -1.10 -21.69
CA GLY A 146 3.90 -0.52 -20.91
C GLY A 146 2.89 -1.56 -20.43
N LYS A 147 2.53 -2.52 -21.28
CA LYS A 147 1.68 -3.66 -20.89
C LYS A 147 2.32 -4.50 -19.80
N SER A 148 3.62 -4.80 -19.92
CA SER A 148 4.38 -5.56 -18.93
C SER A 148 4.46 -4.84 -17.59
N LEU A 149 4.73 -3.54 -17.60
CA LEU A 149 4.76 -2.71 -16.39
C LEU A 149 3.38 -2.65 -15.70
N ALA A 150 2.31 -2.47 -16.48
CA ALA A 150 0.95 -2.51 -15.96
C ALA A 150 0.60 -3.86 -15.34
N SER A 151 1.01 -4.98 -15.95
CA SER A 151 0.85 -6.34 -15.42
C SER A 151 1.53 -6.50 -14.05
N ILE A 152 2.75 -6.00 -13.91
CA ILE A 152 3.49 -5.99 -12.63
C ILE A 152 2.77 -5.11 -11.58
N ALA A 153 2.26 -3.96 -11.99
CA ALA A 153 1.52 -3.07 -11.09
C ALA A 153 0.22 -3.72 -10.59
N VAL A 154 -0.49 -4.46 -11.44
CA VAL A 154 -1.68 -5.26 -11.06
C VAL A 154 -1.29 -6.37 -10.09
N LEU A 155 -0.23 -7.12 -10.36
CA LEU A 155 0.25 -8.13 -9.41
C LEU A 155 0.57 -7.50 -8.05
N SER A 156 1.28 -6.37 -8.05
CA SER A 156 1.58 -5.64 -6.81
C SER A 156 0.32 -5.19 -6.08
N LEU A 157 -0.71 -4.72 -6.80
CA LEU A 157 -2.02 -4.38 -6.23
C LEU A 157 -2.67 -5.59 -5.56
N LEU A 158 -2.73 -6.74 -6.23
CA LEU A 158 -3.29 -7.98 -5.68
C LEU A 158 -2.54 -8.44 -4.43
N VAL A 159 -1.19 -8.46 -4.48
CA VAL A 159 -0.34 -8.81 -3.32
C VAL A 159 -0.61 -7.91 -2.13
N ARG A 160 -0.67 -6.61 -2.33
CA ARG A 160 -0.94 -5.64 -1.25
C ARG A 160 -2.35 -5.78 -0.70
N THR A 161 -3.30 -6.08 -1.56
CA THR A 161 -4.68 -6.34 -1.15
C THR A 161 -4.75 -7.54 -0.19
N VAL A 162 -4.08 -8.64 -0.51
CA VAL A 162 -4.00 -9.82 0.37
C VAL A 162 -3.22 -9.53 1.65
N ALA A 163 -2.08 -8.84 1.54
CA ALA A 163 -1.32 -8.46 2.73
C ALA A 163 -2.14 -7.59 3.69
N ALA A 164 -3.01 -6.73 3.15
CA ALA A 164 -3.93 -5.92 3.94
C ALA A 164 -5.10 -6.73 4.55
N CYS A 165 -5.38 -7.96 4.04
CA CYS A 165 -6.37 -8.87 4.60
C CYS A 165 -5.78 -9.81 5.65
N ASN A 166 -4.58 -10.31 5.39
CA ASN A 166 -3.89 -11.34 6.18
C ASN A 166 -3.09 -10.76 7.37
N MET A 167 -3.28 -9.50 7.71
CA MET A 167 -2.79 -9.04 9.01
C MET A 167 -3.50 -9.91 10.07
N PRO A 168 -2.72 -10.52 10.98
CA PRO A 168 -3.30 -11.35 12.03
C PRO A 168 -4.43 -10.59 12.69
N ASP A 169 -5.50 -11.27 13.08
CA ASP A 169 -6.68 -10.70 13.75
C ASP A 169 -6.27 -9.52 14.58
N THR A 170 -6.35 -8.33 13.98
CA THR A 170 -5.96 -7.13 14.71
C THR A 170 -7.09 -6.89 15.66
N PRO A 171 -6.85 -6.95 16.94
CA PRO A 171 -7.88 -6.86 17.94
C PRO A 171 -8.38 -5.41 18.08
N TRP A 172 -8.64 -4.76 16.95
CA TRP A 172 -9.15 -3.37 16.95
C TRP A 172 -10.66 -3.41 16.99
N SER A 173 -11.22 -2.83 18.03
CA SER A 173 -12.63 -2.58 18.08
C SER A 173 -13.04 -1.62 16.94
N ALA A 174 -14.31 -1.65 16.54
CA ALA A 174 -14.84 -0.69 15.56
C ALA A 174 -14.55 0.77 15.98
N ALA A 175 -14.54 1.04 17.30
CA ALA A 175 -14.18 2.35 17.85
C ALA A 175 -12.70 2.74 17.59
N GLU A 176 -11.79 1.78 17.56
CA GLU A 176 -10.38 2.03 17.27
C GLU A 176 -10.13 2.20 15.76
N ALA A 177 -10.81 1.43 14.94
CA ALA A 177 -10.73 1.53 13.48
C ALA A 177 -11.09 2.94 12.96
N VAL A 178 -11.99 3.66 13.63
CA VAL A 178 -12.35 5.06 13.30
C VAL A 178 -11.13 6.00 13.36
N HIS A 179 -10.16 5.74 14.24
CA HIS A 179 -8.97 6.58 14.38
C HIS A 179 -7.90 6.30 13.32
N ARG A 180 -7.88 5.11 12.71
CA ARG A 180 -6.82 4.66 11.82
C ARG A 180 -6.51 5.63 10.68
N PRO A 181 -7.48 6.18 9.91
CA PRO A 181 -7.19 7.11 8.82
C PRO A 181 -6.51 8.41 9.27
N ALA A 182 -6.82 8.89 10.49
CA ALA A 182 -6.17 10.07 11.06
C ALA A 182 -4.71 9.77 11.44
N PHE A 183 -4.46 8.59 12.01
CA PHE A 183 -3.11 8.12 12.34
C PHE A 183 -2.25 7.90 11.10
N ASP A 184 -2.81 7.33 10.02
CA ASP A 184 -2.08 7.12 8.77
C ASP A 184 -1.66 8.46 8.14
N ARG A 185 -2.55 9.46 8.08
CA ARG A 185 -2.20 10.81 7.61
C ARG A 185 -1.15 11.48 8.49
N LEU A 186 -1.28 11.35 9.80
CA LEU A 186 -0.32 11.92 10.76
C LEU A 186 1.06 11.28 10.58
N ARG A 187 1.13 9.95 10.53
CA ARG A 187 2.36 9.18 10.31
C ARG A 187 3.02 9.56 8.99
N GLN A 188 2.27 9.62 7.90
CA GLN A 188 2.76 10.04 6.58
C GLN A 188 3.41 11.42 6.64
N ARG A 189 2.75 12.40 7.29
CA ARG A 189 3.29 13.74 7.45
C ARG A 189 4.53 13.78 8.35
N MET A 190 4.53 13.01 9.45
CA MET A 190 5.69 12.89 10.34
C MET A 190 6.90 12.33 9.61
N LEU A 191 6.72 11.28 8.82
CA LEU A 191 7.81 10.62 8.09
C LEU A 191 8.26 11.42 6.84
N ALA A 192 7.42 12.29 6.30
CA ALA A 192 7.79 13.20 5.23
C ALA A 192 8.56 14.45 5.69
N ASN A 193 8.49 14.81 6.98
CA ASN A 193 9.09 16.03 7.55
C ASN A 193 9.95 15.68 8.76
N LEU A 194 11.05 14.98 8.51
CA LEU A 194 11.92 14.42 9.57
C LEU A 194 12.62 15.49 10.42
N ASP A 195 12.90 16.66 9.85
CA ASP A 195 13.56 17.80 10.51
C ASP A 195 12.63 18.57 11.47
N HIS A 196 11.31 18.39 11.31
CA HIS A 196 10.36 19.03 12.21
C HIS A 196 10.51 18.52 13.67
N PRO A 197 10.40 19.40 14.68
CA PRO A 197 10.53 19.02 16.10
C PRO A 197 9.27 18.31 16.61
N TRP A 198 9.04 17.10 16.15
CA TRP A 198 7.92 16.28 16.59
C TRP A 198 8.04 15.89 18.06
N ASP A 199 6.98 16.10 18.81
CA ASP A 199 6.81 15.59 20.16
C ASP A 199 5.48 14.84 20.31
N ILE A 200 5.42 13.95 21.27
CA ILE A 200 4.29 13.03 21.44
C ILE A 200 3.00 13.76 21.82
N ALA A 201 3.11 14.88 22.56
CA ALA A 201 1.93 15.65 22.99
C ALA A 201 1.30 16.37 21.80
N ASN A 202 2.12 16.92 20.90
CA ASN A 202 1.65 17.53 19.68
C ASN A 202 1.02 16.49 18.73
N LEU A 203 1.66 15.35 18.53
CA LEU A 203 1.11 14.25 17.72
C LEU A 203 -0.26 13.78 18.24
N ALA A 204 -0.39 13.59 19.55
CA ALA A 204 -1.63 13.17 20.18
C ALA A 204 -2.75 14.21 20.00
N ARG A 205 -2.42 15.50 20.14
CA ARG A 205 -3.36 16.61 19.99
C ARG A 205 -3.92 16.71 18.57
N GLU A 206 -3.09 16.42 17.55
CA GLU A 206 -3.52 16.47 16.15
C GLU A 206 -4.56 15.42 15.79
N VAL A 207 -4.61 14.31 16.50
CA VAL A 207 -5.64 13.27 16.34
C VAL A 207 -6.72 13.36 17.43
N HIS A 208 -6.75 14.47 18.19
CA HIS A 208 -7.72 14.75 19.26
C HIS A 208 -7.75 13.68 20.36
N LEU A 209 -6.58 13.15 20.75
CA LEU A 209 -6.44 12.16 21.79
C LEU A 209 -5.50 12.62 22.90
N GLY A 210 -5.68 12.05 24.10
CA GLY A 210 -4.67 12.14 25.15
C GLY A 210 -3.43 11.31 24.83
N VAL A 211 -2.28 11.70 25.35
CA VAL A 211 -0.98 11.09 25.09
C VAL A 211 -0.98 9.56 25.33
N SER A 212 -1.57 9.11 26.42
CA SER A 212 -1.62 7.67 26.75
C SER A 212 -2.40 6.88 25.70
N ARG A 213 -3.58 7.36 25.32
CA ARG A 213 -4.41 6.69 24.31
C ARG A 213 -3.79 6.75 22.91
N PHE A 214 -3.18 7.87 22.57
CA PHE A 214 -2.40 8.01 21.33
C PHE A 214 -1.27 6.98 21.26
N SER A 215 -0.47 6.88 22.33
CA SER A 215 0.68 5.97 22.38
C SER A 215 0.27 4.50 22.28
N GLU A 216 -0.80 4.13 22.97
CA GLU A 216 -1.39 2.80 22.89
C GLU A 216 -1.87 2.46 21.47
N LEU A 217 -2.66 3.32 20.86
CA LEU A 217 -3.17 3.11 19.51
C LEU A 217 -2.06 3.13 18.47
N TYR A 218 -1.08 4.02 18.58
CA TYR A 218 0.05 4.06 17.64
C TYR A 218 0.84 2.75 17.68
N LEU A 219 1.17 2.27 18.89
CA LEU A 219 1.85 0.99 19.05
C LEU A 219 1.02 -0.19 18.47
N ARG A 220 -0.27 -0.20 18.72
CA ARG A 220 -1.18 -1.22 18.18
C ARG A 220 -1.30 -1.15 16.66
N PHE A 221 -1.33 0.06 16.09
CA PHE A 221 -1.48 0.25 14.65
C PHE A 221 -0.22 -0.05 13.85
N TYR A 222 0.96 0.25 14.41
CA TYR A 222 2.22 0.21 13.67
C TYR A 222 3.28 -0.71 14.26
N GLY A 223 3.01 -1.34 15.39
CA GLY A 223 3.93 -2.26 16.06
C GLY A 223 5.13 -1.59 16.73
N VAL A 224 5.23 -0.26 16.65
CA VAL A 224 6.29 0.56 17.25
C VAL A 224 5.71 1.84 17.83
N SER A 225 6.42 2.48 18.78
CA SER A 225 5.99 3.79 19.25
C SER A 225 6.25 4.88 18.19
N ALA A 226 5.48 5.99 18.23
CA ALA A 226 5.64 7.09 17.27
C ALA A 226 7.05 7.69 17.26
N ILE A 227 7.67 7.83 18.45
CA ILE A 227 9.03 8.38 18.58
C ILE A 227 10.06 7.38 18.04
N GLU A 228 9.85 6.09 18.25
CA GLU A 228 10.72 5.04 17.70
C GLU A 228 10.63 4.97 16.18
N ASP A 229 9.43 5.05 15.61
CA ASP A 229 9.20 5.06 14.18
C ASP A 229 9.88 6.27 13.50
N LEU A 230 9.72 7.46 14.11
CA LEU A 230 10.41 8.67 13.67
C LEU A 230 11.94 8.52 13.76
N LEU A 231 12.45 7.97 14.84
CA LEU A 231 13.89 7.79 15.04
C LEU A 231 14.49 6.82 14.01
N GLN A 232 13.82 5.72 13.74
CA GLN A 232 14.21 4.78 12.68
C GLN A 232 14.23 5.44 11.30
N ALA A 233 13.21 6.25 10.98
CA ALA A 233 13.16 6.98 9.72
C ALA A 233 14.30 8.01 9.59
N ARG A 234 14.60 8.75 10.67
CA ARG A 234 15.73 9.68 10.74
C ARG A 234 17.08 9.00 10.51
N ILE A 235 17.29 7.82 11.08
CA ILE A 235 18.52 7.04 10.89
C ILE A 235 18.63 6.57 9.43
N ARG A 236 17.57 5.99 8.85
CA ARG A 236 17.58 5.59 7.43
C ARG A 236 17.86 6.76 6.47
N ALA A 237 17.27 7.92 6.73
CA ALA A 237 17.57 9.13 5.97
C ALA A 237 19.02 9.58 6.12
N ALA A 238 19.57 9.48 7.36
CA ALA A 238 20.96 9.80 7.61
C ALA A 238 21.94 8.85 6.91
N GLU A 239 21.65 7.55 6.85
CA GLU A 239 22.44 6.58 6.09
C GLU A 239 22.55 6.99 4.62
N SER A 240 21.41 7.34 3.99
CA SER A 240 21.37 7.82 2.62
C SER A 240 22.16 9.13 2.42
N LEU A 241 21.99 10.11 3.32
CA LEU A 241 22.67 11.40 3.20
C LEU A 241 24.18 11.32 3.51
N LEU A 242 24.62 10.39 4.33
CA LEU A 242 26.04 10.20 4.64
C LEU A 242 26.87 9.73 3.45
N THR A 243 26.26 9.11 2.43
CA THR A 243 26.94 8.75 1.19
C THR A 243 27.20 9.95 0.28
N ASN A 244 26.58 11.11 0.56
CA ASN A 244 26.83 12.35 -0.17
C ASN A 244 28.06 13.08 0.42
N ALA A 245 29.14 13.12 -0.35
CA ALA A 245 30.40 13.75 0.07
C ALA A 245 30.31 15.27 0.28
N SER A 246 29.30 15.94 -0.32
CA SER A 246 29.13 17.41 -0.18
C SER A 246 28.54 17.85 1.15
N LEU A 247 27.99 16.93 1.96
CA LEU A 247 27.38 17.24 3.25
C LEU A 247 28.33 16.88 4.40
N THR A 248 28.47 17.75 5.37
CA THR A 248 29.14 17.42 6.64
C THR A 248 28.28 16.51 7.49
N VAL A 249 28.87 15.80 8.43
CA VAL A 249 28.10 14.95 9.40
C VAL A 249 27.14 15.79 10.24
N SER A 250 27.52 17.03 10.54
CA SER A 250 26.68 17.99 11.27
C SER A 250 25.45 18.43 10.45
N GLU A 251 25.64 18.70 9.16
CA GLU A 251 24.52 19.01 8.25
C GLU A 251 23.58 17.82 8.07
N VAL A 252 24.10 16.60 7.99
CA VAL A 252 23.27 15.39 7.97
C VAL A 252 22.44 15.28 9.24
N ALA A 253 23.05 15.48 10.42
CA ALA A 253 22.32 15.47 11.68
C ALA A 253 21.17 16.48 11.70
N LEU A 254 21.44 17.72 11.26
CA LEU A 254 20.43 18.78 11.23
C LEU A 254 19.29 18.45 10.26
N ARG A 255 19.61 18.06 9.02
CA ARG A 255 18.62 17.72 7.97
C ARG A 255 17.75 16.51 8.32
N THR A 256 18.24 15.65 9.17
CA THR A 256 17.49 14.49 9.67
C THR A 256 16.81 14.73 11.02
N GLY A 257 16.78 15.99 11.49
CA GLY A 257 16.01 16.41 12.67
C GLY A 257 16.63 16.08 14.01
N PHE A 258 17.95 15.87 14.07
CA PHE A 258 18.64 15.73 15.34
C PHE A 258 19.06 17.09 15.90
N ALA A 259 18.66 17.37 17.14
CA ALA A 259 18.95 18.64 17.80
C ALA A 259 20.45 18.87 18.08
N SER A 260 21.27 17.82 18.14
CA SER A 260 22.71 17.95 18.33
C SER A 260 23.50 16.84 17.63
N HIS A 261 24.67 17.18 17.13
CA HIS A 261 25.62 16.25 16.52
C HIS A 261 26.04 15.12 17.50
N ALA A 262 26.21 15.45 18.79
CA ALA A 262 26.58 14.45 19.78
C ALA A 262 25.48 13.40 20.02
N TYR A 263 24.22 13.85 20.10
CA TYR A 263 23.07 12.94 20.22
C TYR A 263 22.91 12.11 18.94
N PHE A 264 23.01 12.72 17.78
CA PHE A 264 23.00 12.02 16.50
C PHE A 264 24.05 10.91 16.44
N SER A 265 25.32 11.24 16.72
CA SER A 265 26.42 10.28 16.60
C SER A 265 26.26 9.09 17.54
N ARG A 266 25.81 9.32 18.77
CA ARG A 266 25.53 8.23 19.73
C ARG A 266 24.38 7.35 19.26
N THR A 267 23.28 7.97 18.84
CA THR A 267 22.10 7.25 18.38
C THR A 267 22.36 6.46 17.09
N PHE A 268 23.04 7.06 16.14
CA PHE A 268 23.43 6.41 14.89
C PHE A 268 24.31 5.18 15.17
N ARG A 269 25.37 5.34 16.00
CA ARG A 269 26.23 4.22 16.37
C ARG A 269 25.48 3.11 17.10
N ALA A 270 24.57 3.46 17.99
CA ALA A 270 23.75 2.46 18.71
C ALA A 270 22.85 1.66 17.78
N ARG A 271 22.40 2.26 16.66
CA ARG A 271 21.46 1.63 15.73
C ARG A 271 22.14 0.92 14.56
N VAL A 272 23.23 1.49 14.04
CA VAL A 272 23.94 1.01 12.84
C VAL A 272 25.19 0.20 13.21
N GLY A 273 25.65 0.29 14.45
CA GLY A 273 26.83 -0.42 14.96
C GLY A 273 28.16 0.32 14.77
N ILE A 274 28.23 1.28 13.85
CA ILE A 274 29.43 2.08 13.57
C ILE A 274 29.12 3.58 13.61
N SER A 275 30.17 4.42 13.73
CA SER A 275 29.97 5.87 13.79
C SER A 275 29.55 6.42 12.41
N PRO A 276 28.85 7.60 12.35
CA PRO A 276 28.50 8.24 11.09
C PRO A 276 29.69 8.52 10.19
N MET A 277 30.83 8.91 10.76
CA MET A 277 32.07 9.17 10.02
C MET A 277 32.64 7.89 9.42
N GLU A 278 32.62 6.79 10.17
CA GLU A 278 33.05 5.49 9.68
C GLU A 278 32.12 4.94 8.60
N TYR A 279 30.81 5.10 8.77
CA TYR A 279 29.79 4.74 7.77
C TYR A 279 30.06 5.46 6.45
N ARG A 280 30.26 6.78 6.49
CA ARG A 280 30.65 7.59 5.32
C ARG A 280 31.90 7.07 4.63
N ARG A 281 32.96 6.81 5.40
CA ARG A 281 34.23 6.31 4.84
C ARG A 281 34.04 4.98 4.09
N ARG A 282 33.20 4.09 4.61
CA ARG A 282 32.91 2.80 3.93
C ARG A 282 32.07 3.00 2.68
N GLY A 283 31.07 3.85 2.72
CA GLY A 283 30.18 4.11 1.58
C GLY A 283 30.82 4.91 0.43
N LEU A 284 31.95 5.59 0.65
CA LEU A 284 32.71 6.30 -0.40
C LEU A 284 33.80 5.43 -1.03
N LEU A 285 34.03 4.23 -0.52
CA LEU A 285 35.04 3.28 -0.99
C LEU A 285 34.44 2.09 -1.76
N SER A 286 33.11 1.98 -1.77
CA SER A 286 32.32 1.02 -2.56
C SER A 286 31.76 1.69 -3.81
#